data_6f4ebf8d71587a14a717b665c67e2b91
#
_entry.id   6f4ebf8d71587a14a717b665c67e2b91
#
_cell.length_a   1.000
_cell.length_b   1.000
_cell.length_c   1.000
_cell.angle_alpha   90.00
_cell.angle_beta   90.00
_cell.angle_gamma   90.00
#
_symmetry.space_group_name_H-M   'P 1'
#
loop_
_entity.id
_entity.type
_entity.pdbx_description
1 polymer ?
#
loop_
_entity_poly.entity_id
_entity_poly.type
_entity_poly.pdbx_seq_one_letter_code
_entity_poly.pdbx_strand_id
1 'polypeptide(L)'
;MQSESPIHGRLFELSPDECWERAGSRPVGRLAWTGPHGRPAVIPVNFTVVDGSVHIRTAAYSQAARECDDSPVAFEIDTFDEAERSGWSVLMRGHAHLDFASPPGDHDPEVWADGTRTLQLRIEVEEITGRQIHHGG
;
A
#
# COMPACT_ATOMS: atom_id res chain seq x y z
N MET A 1 -16.38 7.23 -29.02
CA MET A 1 -15.63 6.02 -28.77
C MET A 1 -14.31 6.04 -29.50
N GLN A 2 -13.28 5.70 -28.86
CA GLN A 2 -11.98 5.71 -29.50
C GLN A 2 -11.56 4.33 -29.95
N SER A 3 -10.91 4.27 -31.08
CA SER A 3 -10.34 3.04 -31.56
C SER A 3 -9.08 2.73 -30.77
N GLU A 4 -8.87 1.46 -30.52
CA GLU A 4 -7.66 1.03 -29.84
C GLU A 4 -6.50 0.99 -30.81
N SER A 5 -5.40 1.56 -30.40
CA SER A 5 -4.14 1.46 -31.12
C SER A 5 -3.42 0.20 -30.67
N PRO A 6 -2.64 -0.46 -31.56
CA PRO A 6 -1.84 -1.61 -31.18
C PRO A 6 -0.81 -1.31 -30.07
N ILE A 7 -0.50 -0.03 -29.83
CA ILE A 7 0.44 0.36 -28.78
C ILE A 7 -0.26 0.64 -27.45
N HIS A 8 -1.57 0.65 -27.41
CA HIS A 8 -2.32 0.87 -26.18
C HIS A 8 -2.70 -0.45 -25.54
N GLY A 9 -2.51 -0.54 -24.24
CA GLY A 9 -2.94 -1.66 -23.46
C GLY A 9 -4.42 -1.57 -23.11
N ARG A 10 -4.94 -2.67 -22.59
CA ARG A 10 -6.31 -2.73 -22.08
C ARG A 10 -6.26 -2.61 -20.56
N LEU A 11 -7.15 -1.78 -20.02
CA LEU A 11 -7.27 -1.56 -18.59
C LEU A 11 -8.42 -2.40 -18.04
N PHE A 12 -8.13 -3.19 -17.03
CA PHE A 12 -9.11 -4.05 -16.37
C PHE A 12 -9.24 -3.66 -14.93
N GLU A 13 -10.45 -3.72 -14.42
CA GLU A 13 -10.70 -3.59 -13.00
C GLU A 13 -10.43 -4.93 -12.32
N LEU A 14 -9.72 -4.92 -11.21
CA LEU A 14 -9.46 -6.12 -10.43
C LEU A 14 -10.58 -6.34 -9.42
N SER A 15 -10.93 -7.60 -9.18
CA SER A 15 -11.84 -7.92 -8.09
C SER A 15 -11.16 -7.70 -6.74
N PRO A 16 -11.94 -7.57 -5.65
CA PRO A 16 -11.33 -7.45 -4.32
C PRO A 16 -10.36 -8.58 -3.98
N ASP A 17 -10.71 -9.82 -4.30
CA ASP A 17 -9.82 -10.96 -4.04
C ASP A 17 -8.51 -10.85 -4.81
N GLU A 18 -8.59 -10.45 -6.07
CA GLU A 18 -7.40 -10.21 -6.89
C GLU A 18 -6.55 -9.09 -6.32
N CYS A 19 -7.18 -8.02 -5.83
CA CYS A 19 -6.49 -6.92 -5.20
C CYS A 19 -5.68 -7.38 -3.98
N TRP A 20 -6.30 -8.15 -3.09
CA TRP A 20 -5.63 -8.66 -1.90
C TRP A 20 -4.48 -9.59 -2.24
N GLU A 21 -4.66 -10.45 -3.23
CA GLU A 21 -3.60 -11.36 -3.68
C GLU A 21 -2.40 -10.58 -4.20
N ARG A 22 -2.63 -9.59 -5.04
CA ARG A 22 -1.55 -8.77 -5.58
C ARG A 22 -0.87 -7.95 -4.52
N ALA A 23 -1.63 -7.35 -3.62
CA ALA A 23 -1.07 -6.56 -2.51
C ALA A 23 -0.11 -7.39 -1.66
N GLY A 24 -0.47 -8.63 -1.35
CA GLY A 24 0.36 -9.52 -0.55
C GLY A 24 1.63 -10.00 -1.26
N SER A 25 1.77 -9.77 -2.54
CA SER A 25 2.91 -10.25 -3.33
C SER A 25 4.10 -9.28 -3.35
N ARG A 26 3.96 -8.08 -2.79
CA ARG A 26 5.00 -7.06 -2.85
C ARG A 26 5.48 -6.67 -1.46
N PRO A 27 6.76 -6.32 -1.31
CA PRO A 27 7.31 -5.94 0.00
C PRO A 27 7.22 -4.45 0.32
N VAL A 28 6.97 -3.60 -0.67
CA VAL A 28 6.96 -2.14 -0.50
C VAL A 28 5.67 -1.57 -1.06
N GLY A 29 5.06 -0.69 -0.28
CA GLY A 29 3.93 0.11 -0.71
C GLY A 29 4.15 1.56 -0.33
N ARG A 30 3.19 2.41 -0.66
CA ARG A 30 3.26 3.84 -0.37
C ARG A 30 2.11 4.22 0.54
N LEU A 31 2.47 4.75 1.70
CA LEU A 31 1.53 5.27 2.68
C LEU A 31 1.30 6.76 2.39
N ALA A 32 0.05 7.15 2.26
CA ALA A 32 -0.33 8.53 1.97
C ALA A 32 -1.34 9.00 3.00
N TRP A 33 -1.18 10.23 3.44
CA TRP A 33 -2.11 10.84 4.39
C TRP A 33 -2.09 12.36 4.27
N THR A 34 -3.08 13.00 4.88
CA THR A 34 -3.10 14.45 4.98
C THR A 34 -2.59 14.84 6.36
N GLY A 35 -1.46 15.50 6.39
CA GLY A 35 -0.85 15.96 7.62
C GLY A 35 -1.43 17.27 8.13
N PRO A 36 -0.81 17.84 9.16
CA PRO A 36 -1.23 19.13 9.71
C PRO A 36 -1.29 20.20 8.63
N HIS A 37 -2.25 21.11 8.78
CA HIS A 37 -2.47 22.23 7.84
C HIS A 37 -2.85 21.78 6.43
N GLY A 38 -3.40 20.55 6.30
CA GLY A 38 -3.87 20.04 5.02
C GLY A 38 -2.75 19.66 4.05
N ARG A 39 -1.55 19.45 4.54
CA ARG A 39 -0.41 19.12 3.67
C ARG A 39 -0.35 17.62 3.44
N PRO A 40 -0.52 17.17 2.18
CA PRO A 40 -0.44 15.74 1.88
C PRO A 40 1.00 15.23 1.98
N ALA A 41 1.13 13.98 2.39
CA ALA A 41 2.42 13.30 2.52
C ALA A 41 2.32 11.91 1.93
N VAL A 42 3.42 11.42 1.35
CA VAL A 42 3.54 10.07 0.80
C VAL A 42 4.93 9.55 1.14
N ILE A 43 5.01 8.34 1.67
CA ILE A 43 6.29 7.69 1.91
C ILE A 43 6.25 6.23 1.49
N PRO A 44 7.38 5.67 0.99
CA PRO A 44 7.48 4.23 0.77
C PRO A 44 7.75 3.52 2.09
N VAL A 45 7.11 2.38 2.29
CA VAL A 45 7.27 1.58 3.51
C VAL A 45 7.23 0.10 3.19
N ASN A 46 7.92 -0.69 4.00
CA ASN A 46 7.75 -2.12 4.00
C ASN A 46 6.47 -2.47 4.76
N PHE A 47 5.78 -3.50 4.32
CA PHE A 47 4.49 -3.87 4.91
C PHE A 47 4.20 -5.35 4.78
N THR A 48 3.22 -5.81 5.53
CA THR A 48 2.58 -7.11 5.32
C THR A 48 1.08 -6.93 5.36
N VAL A 49 0.38 -7.88 4.74
CA VAL A 49 -1.09 -7.93 4.74
C VAL A 49 -1.53 -9.07 5.63
N VAL A 50 -2.43 -8.78 6.56
CA VAL A 50 -2.97 -9.78 7.48
C VAL A 50 -4.47 -9.54 7.66
N ASP A 51 -5.28 -10.48 7.19
CA ASP A 51 -6.75 -10.46 7.45
C ASP A 51 -7.43 -9.11 7.24
N GLY A 52 -7.24 -8.53 6.06
CA GLY A 52 -7.89 -7.25 5.72
C GLY A 52 -7.23 -6.02 6.33
N SER A 53 -6.03 -6.18 6.85
CA SER A 53 -5.26 -5.09 7.43
C SER A 53 -3.88 -5.01 6.81
N VAL A 54 -3.29 -3.83 6.84
CA VAL A 54 -1.90 -3.59 6.45
C VAL A 54 -1.10 -3.28 7.71
N HIS A 55 0.01 -3.97 7.90
CA HIS A 55 0.87 -3.81 9.05
C HIS A 55 2.20 -3.19 8.63
N ILE A 56 2.57 -2.08 9.27
CA ILE A 56 3.79 -1.33 9.00
C ILE A 56 4.54 -1.13 10.31
N ARG A 57 5.81 -1.51 10.37
CA ARG A 57 6.62 -1.20 11.55
C ARG A 57 7.22 0.18 11.41
N THR A 58 7.13 0.98 12.46
CA THR A 58 7.60 2.35 12.44
C THR A 58 8.26 2.72 13.75
N ALA A 59 9.12 3.74 13.71
CA ALA A 59 9.71 4.30 14.92
C ALA A 59 8.75 5.32 15.55
N ALA A 60 8.79 5.41 16.89
CA ALA A 60 7.88 6.28 17.62
C ALA A 60 7.99 7.75 17.22
N TYR A 61 9.17 8.18 16.80
CA TYR A 61 9.40 9.58 16.42
C TYR A 61 9.24 9.85 14.93
N SER A 62 8.82 8.87 14.15
CA SER A 62 8.63 9.08 12.72
C SER A 62 7.46 10.02 12.47
N GLN A 63 7.48 10.69 11.32
CA GLN A 63 6.38 11.56 10.91
C GLN A 63 5.07 10.77 10.79
N ALA A 64 5.14 9.57 10.21
CA ALA A 64 3.97 8.71 10.09
C ALA A 64 3.38 8.36 11.46
N ALA A 65 4.23 8.01 12.44
CA ALA A 65 3.74 7.71 13.78
C ALA A 65 3.04 8.91 14.42
N ARG A 66 3.58 10.10 14.22
CA ARG A 66 3.01 11.32 14.81
C ARG A 66 1.71 11.75 14.15
N GLU A 67 1.55 11.50 12.85
CA GLU A 67 0.47 12.11 12.08
C GLU A 67 -0.62 11.13 11.65
N CYS A 68 -0.35 9.82 11.67
CA CYS A 68 -1.31 8.85 11.15
C CYS A 68 -2.14 8.14 12.21
N ASP A 69 -1.79 8.25 13.50
CA ASP A 69 -2.56 7.56 14.52
C ASP A 69 -4.01 8.05 14.56
N ASP A 70 -4.94 7.09 14.57
CA ASP A 70 -6.38 7.36 14.56
C ASP A 70 -6.78 8.30 13.42
N SER A 71 -6.26 8.04 12.23
CA SER A 71 -6.47 8.94 11.09
C SER A 71 -6.78 8.17 9.81
N PRO A 72 -7.55 8.79 8.90
CA PRO A 72 -7.76 8.20 7.59
C PRO A 72 -6.47 8.26 6.77
N VAL A 73 -6.19 7.17 6.07
CA VAL A 73 -5.00 7.06 5.23
C VAL A 73 -5.33 6.35 3.92
N ALA A 74 -4.43 6.47 2.96
CA ALA A 74 -4.43 5.67 1.75
C ALA A 74 -3.14 4.87 1.68
N PHE A 75 -3.22 3.68 1.09
CA PHE A 75 -2.06 2.83 0.89
C PHE A 75 -2.09 2.29 -0.53
N GLU A 76 -1.00 2.42 -1.26
CA GLU A 76 -0.94 2.04 -2.67
C GLU A 76 0.21 1.06 -2.89
N ILE A 77 -0.07 0.02 -3.66
CA ILE A 77 0.92 -0.97 -4.05
C ILE A 77 0.83 -1.13 -5.56
N ASP A 78 1.97 -1.20 -6.23
CA ASP A 78 1.98 -1.41 -7.66
C ASP A 78 3.23 -2.13 -8.14
N THR A 79 3.18 -2.59 -9.38
CA THR A 79 4.35 -3.02 -10.11
C THR A 79 4.08 -2.82 -11.60
N PHE A 80 5.10 -2.39 -12.33
CA PHE A 80 5.00 -2.13 -13.76
C PHE A 80 6.21 -2.67 -14.48
N ASP A 81 5.96 -3.19 -15.68
CA ASP A 81 7.00 -3.61 -16.61
C ASP A 81 6.97 -2.65 -17.80
N GLU A 82 7.99 -1.83 -17.92
CA GLU A 82 8.06 -0.80 -18.96
C GLU A 82 8.15 -1.41 -20.36
N ALA A 83 8.91 -2.48 -20.51
CA ALA A 83 9.09 -3.13 -21.79
C ALA A 83 7.79 -3.74 -22.31
N GLU A 84 7.06 -4.38 -21.44
CA GLU A 84 5.77 -5.02 -21.78
C GLU A 84 4.60 -4.03 -21.72
N ARG A 85 4.81 -2.84 -21.18
CA ARG A 85 3.77 -1.84 -20.97
C ARG A 85 2.58 -2.44 -20.23
N SER A 86 2.89 -3.21 -19.20
CA SER A 86 1.92 -3.89 -18.36
C SER A 86 2.18 -3.59 -16.91
N GLY A 87 1.19 -3.86 -16.09
CA GLY A 87 1.33 -3.68 -14.67
C GLY A 87 -0.01 -3.62 -13.98
N TRP A 88 0.06 -3.44 -12.68
CA TRP A 88 -1.16 -3.31 -11.87
C TRP A 88 -0.92 -2.36 -10.71
N SER A 89 -1.99 -1.80 -10.21
CA SER A 89 -1.97 -1.00 -8.99
C SER A 89 -3.18 -1.37 -8.14
N VAL A 90 -2.97 -1.30 -6.82
CA VAL A 90 -4.01 -1.52 -5.82
C VAL A 90 -4.02 -0.31 -4.90
N LEU A 91 -5.20 0.24 -4.68
CA LEU A 91 -5.39 1.36 -3.77
C LEU A 91 -6.29 0.92 -2.63
N MET A 92 -5.81 1.13 -1.43
CA MET A 92 -6.57 0.87 -0.21
C MET A 92 -6.85 2.19 0.49
N ARG A 93 -8.07 2.35 0.98
CA ARG A 93 -8.44 3.44 1.86
C ARG A 93 -8.88 2.85 3.18
N GLY A 94 -8.43 3.43 4.25
CA GLY A 94 -8.77 2.91 5.56
C GLY A 94 -8.38 3.85 6.67
N HIS A 95 -8.39 3.30 7.87
CA HIS A 95 -8.12 4.04 9.09
C HIS A 95 -6.90 3.42 9.77
N ALA A 96 -5.94 4.26 10.13
CA ALA A 96 -4.70 3.82 10.75
C ALA A 96 -4.75 3.94 12.26
N HIS A 97 -4.15 2.97 12.93
CA HIS A 97 -4.01 2.93 14.37
C HIS A 97 -2.57 2.59 14.73
N LEU A 98 -2.04 3.27 15.71
CA LEU A 98 -0.68 3.05 16.17
C LEU A 98 -0.71 2.18 17.43
N ASP A 99 -0.03 1.06 17.37
CA ASP A 99 0.07 0.11 18.48
C ASP A 99 1.53 -0.13 18.84
N PHE A 100 1.78 -0.61 20.06
CA PHE A 100 3.12 -1.10 20.38
C PHE A 100 3.38 -2.37 19.59
N ALA A 101 4.55 -2.42 18.93
CA ALA A 101 4.91 -3.59 18.16
C ALA A 101 5.18 -4.78 19.06
N SER A 102 4.57 -5.90 18.73
CA SER A 102 4.89 -7.19 19.35
C SER A 102 6.31 -7.61 18.94
N PRO A 103 6.91 -8.56 19.66
CA PRO A 103 8.13 -9.17 19.15
C PRO A 103 7.93 -9.67 17.71
N PRO A 104 8.98 -9.63 16.86
CA PRO A 104 8.85 -10.07 15.47
C PRO A 104 8.26 -11.47 15.35
N GLY A 105 7.33 -11.63 14.42
CA GLY A 105 6.67 -12.90 14.15
C GLY A 105 6.44 -13.05 12.65
N ASP A 106 5.74 -14.13 12.28
CA ASP A 106 5.55 -14.49 10.87
C ASP A 106 4.77 -13.45 10.07
N HIS A 107 4.00 -12.61 10.76
CA HIS A 107 3.16 -11.60 10.10
C HIS A 107 3.80 -10.21 10.10
N ASP A 108 5.02 -10.07 10.63
CA ASP A 108 5.68 -8.79 10.64
C ASP A 108 6.35 -8.50 9.30
N PRO A 109 6.33 -7.23 8.84
CA PRO A 109 7.03 -6.88 7.62
C PRO A 109 8.54 -6.99 7.79
N GLU A 110 9.22 -7.36 6.71
CA GLU A 110 10.66 -7.26 6.64
C GLU A 110 11.04 -5.78 6.53
N VAL A 111 11.87 -5.31 7.43
CA VAL A 111 12.24 -3.90 7.48
C VAL A 111 13.63 -3.71 6.88
N TRP A 112 13.70 -2.92 5.81
CA TRP A 112 14.96 -2.69 5.10
C TRP A 112 15.80 -1.56 5.72
N ALA A 113 15.16 -0.59 6.35
CA ALA A 113 15.87 0.53 6.97
C ALA A 113 16.40 0.14 8.35
N ASP A 114 17.58 0.64 8.68
CA ASP A 114 18.16 0.46 10.01
C ASP A 114 17.39 1.25 11.07
N GLY A 115 17.51 0.82 12.31
CA GLY A 115 16.93 1.50 13.45
C GLY A 115 15.88 0.68 14.17
N THR A 116 15.50 1.14 15.35
CA THR A 116 14.52 0.46 16.17
C THR A 116 13.11 0.79 15.71
N ARG A 117 12.32 -0.25 15.46
CA ARG A 117 10.92 -0.15 15.04
C ARG A 117 10.04 -0.72 16.14
N THR A 118 9.73 0.10 17.15
CA THR A 118 8.99 -0.34 18.33
C THR A 118 7.49 -0.19 18.21
N LEU A 119 7.00 0.52 17.21
CA LEU A 119 5.58 0.72 16.99
C LEU A 119 5.14 0.07 15.70
N GLN A 120 3.88 -0.30 15.67
CA GLN A 120 3.24 -0.83 14.48
C GLN A 120 2.10 0.09 14.09
N LEU A 121 2.12 0.53 12.85
CA LEU A 121 0.99 1.23 12.28
C LEU A 121 0.14 0.19 11.56
N ARG A 122 -1.11 0.04 12.00
CA ARG A 122 -2.04 -0.93 11.45
C ARG A 122 -3.13 -0.18 10.72
N ILE A 123 -3.35 -0.52 9.46
CA ILE A 123 -4.40 0.09 8.66
C ILE A 123 -5.55 -0.91 8.54
N GLU A 124 -6.70 -0.55 9.07
CA GLU A 124 -7.95 -1.28 8.81
C GLU A 124 -8.47 -0.80 7.47
N VAL A 125 -8.45 -1.68 6.49
CA VAL A 125 -8.82 -1.33 5.12
C VAL A 125 -10.34 -1.35 4.99
N GLU A 126 -10.91 -0.23 4.61
CA GLU A 126 -12.35 -0.06 4.43
C GLU A 126 -12.77 -0.20 2.98
N GLU A 127 -11.87 0.14 2.06
CA GLU A 127 -12.14 0.06 0.64
C GLU A 127 -10.86 -0.38 -0.07
N ILE A 128 -10.98 -1.33 -0.98
CA ILE A 128 -9.86 -1.77 -1.81
C ILE A 128 -10.31 -1.78 -3.27
N THR A 129 -9.52 -1.16 -4.12
CA THR A 129 -9.74 -1.14 -5.55
C THR A 129 -8.42 -1.40 -6.26
N GLY A 130 -8.51 -1.88 -7.48
CA GLY A 130 -7.30 -2.11 -8.25
C GLY A 130 -7.60 -2.18 -9.72
N ARG A 131 -6.54 -2.02 -10.49
CA ARG A 131 -6.63 -2.10 -11.94
C ARG A 131 -5.35 -2.68 -12.51
N GLN A 132 -5.48 -3.27 -13.65
CA GLN A 132 -4.37 -3.88 -14.36
C GLN A 132 -4.39 -3.42 -15.81
N ILE A 133 -3.24 -3.03 -16.30
CA ILE A 133 -3.07 -2.75 -17.72
C ILE A 133 -2.30 -3.92 -18.34
N HIS A 134 -2.82 -4.44 -19.44
CA HIS A 134 -2.25 -5.58 -20.12
C HIS A 134 -2.12 -5.24 -21.59
N HIS A 135 -0.90 -5.27 -22.08
CA HIS A 135 -0.63 -4.94 -23.46
C HIS A 135 -0.48 -6.19 -24.30
N GLY A 136 -1.11 -6.18 -25.43
CA GLY A 136 -0.95 -7.25 -26.38
C GLY A 136 -1.81 -8.44 -26.07
N GLY A 137 -2.73 -8.71 -26.32
CA GLY A 137 -3.64 -9.77 -26.13
C GLY A 137 -3.21 -11.19 -26.13
#